data_0715326bfd36b4c35cd98771c99c43c8
#
_entry.id   0715326bfd36b4c35cd98771c99c43c8
#
_cell.length_a   1.000
_cell.length_b   1.000
_cell.length_c   1.000
_cell.angle_alpha   90.00
_cell.angle_beta   90.00
_cell.angle_gamma   90.00
#
_symmetry.space_group_name_H-M   'P 1'
#
loop_
_entity.id
_entity.type
_entity.pdbx_description
1 polymer ?
#
loop_
_entity_poly.entity_id
_entity_poly.type
_entity_poly.pdbx_seq_one_letter_code
_entity_poly.pdbx_strand_id
1 'polypeptide(L)'
;MTITEAIRERHSVRSYMDKKLPLEVISELQKEISKCNEESGLNIQLVLNEPKAFDSFMAHYGKFSGVENYIALIGKKSPQLDEQIGYYGEHIALYAQTLGLNTCWVAMTFGKGVAKNKCQMTKEDKMVCVLALGYGTTQGVQHKNKAMNDVCTAKGEMPGWFKSGIEAALLAPTATNQQKFLFSLDENKVSVRSTGGFYSKVDLGIVKYHFEAGAKMENFH
;
A
#
# COMPACT_ATOMS: atom_id res chain seq x y z
N MET A 1 14.82 -6.70 -9.07
CA MET A 1 13.35 -6.90 -9.21
C MET A 1 12.73 -5.61 -9.70
N THR A 2 11.87 -5.66 -10.71
CA THR A 2 11.08 -4.53 -11.21
C THR A 2 9.81 -4.34 -10.39
N ILE A 3 9.14 -3.18 -10.49
CA ILE A 3 7.85 -2.95 -9.82
C ILE A 3 6.78 -3.94 -10.29
N THR A 4 6.76 -4.30 -11.58
CA THR A 4 5.81 -5.30 -12.10
C THR A 4 6.05 -6.71 -11.52
N GLU A 5 7.29 -7.08 -11.27
CA GLU A 5 7.63 -8.31 -10.56
C GLU A 5 7.23 -8.21 -9.08
N ALA A 6 7.50 -7.07 -8.44
CA ALA A 6 7.12 -6.81 -7.05
C ALA A 6 5.60 -6.92 -6.83
N ILE A 7 4.78 -6.46 -7.77
CA ILE A 7 3.31 -6.63 -7.74
C ILE A 7 2.90 -8.09 -7.61
N ARG A 8 3.61 -9.01 -8.26
CA ARG A 8 3.32 -10.46 -8.22
C ARG A 8 3.83 -11.13 -6.95
N GLU A 9 4.99 -10.69 -6.48
CA GLU A 9 5.70 -11.32 -5.37
C GLU A 9 5.29 -10.76 -3.99
N ARG A 10 4.79 -9.52 -3.93
CA ARG A 10 4.43 -8.88 -2.67
C ARG A 10 3.14 -9.47 -2.10
N HIS A 11 3.24 -10.07 -0.93
CA HIS A 11 2.10 -10.51 -0.12
C HIS A 11 2.13 -9.87 1.26
N SER A 12 0.99 -9.87 1.96
CA SER A 12 0.92 -9.37 3.33
C SER A 12 1.64 -10.30 4.30
N VAL A 13 2.70 -9.80 4.93
CA VAL A 13 3.49 -10.53 5.93
C VAL A 13 3.27 -9.91 7.30
N ARG A 14 2.99 -10.75 8.30
CA ARG A 14 2.69 -10.32 9.69
C ARG A 14 3.69 -10.82 10.71
N SER A 15 4.57 -11.76 10.34
CA SER A 15 5.61 -12.30 11.21
C SER A 15 6.98 -11.95 10.64
N TYR A 16 7.81 -11.30 11.43
CA TYR A 16 9.09 -10.75 10.99
C TYR A 16 10.25 -11.36 11.80
N MET A 17 11.40 -11.46 11.16
CA MET A 17 12.66 -11.91 11.77
C MET A 17 13.25 -10.76 12.59
N ASP A 18 13.96 -11.10 13.66
CA ASP A 18 14.88 -10.20 14.36
C ASP A 18 16.13 -9.98 13.48
N LYS A 19 15.95 -9.15 12.44
CA LYS A 19 17.01 -8.81 11.49
C LYS A 19 16.97 -7.32 11.18
N LYS A 20 18.03 -6.61 11.54
CA LYS A 20 18.16 -5.17 11.31
C LYS A 20 18.22 -4.86 9.82
N LEU A 21 17.64 -3.73 9.46
CA LEU A 21 17.76 -3.19 8.10
C LEU A 21 19.16 -2.62 7.89
N PRO A 22 19.87 -2.96 6.79
CA PRO A 22 21.13 -2.34 6.43
C PRO A 22 20.98 -0.84 6.17
N LEU A 23 22.02 -0.06 6.43
CA LEU A 23 22.01 1.39 6.23
C LEU A 23 21.70 1.79 4.77
N GLU A 24 22.20 1.01 3.81
CA GLU A 24 21.92 1.23 2.38
C GLU A 24 20.43 1.09 2.09
N VAL A 25 19.77 0.06 2.61
CA VAL A 25 18.33 -0.17 2.43
C VAL A 25 17.52 0.94 3.09
N ILE A 26 17.91 1.38 4.29
CA ILE A 26 17.28 2.51 4.98
C ILE A 26 17.42 3.78 4.15
N SER A 27 18.62 4.06 3.62
CA SER A 27 18.88 5.24 2.79
C SER A 27 18.04 5.24 1.51
N GLU A 28 17.94 4.11 0.81
CA GLU A 28 17.13 4.00 -0.40
C GLU A 28 15.63 4.19 -0.11
N LEU A 29 15.12 3.59 0.97
CA LEU A 29 13.73 3.81 1.39
C LEU A 29 13.47 5.28 1.74
N GLN A 30 14.37 5.93 2.47
CA GLN A 30 14.22 7.34 2.85
C GLN A 30 14.22 8.26 1.63
N LYS A 31 15.07 7.99 0.64
CA LYS A 31 15.07 8.75 -0.63
C LYS A 31 13.74 8.61 -1.36
N GLU A 32 13.23 7.37 -1.49
CA GLU A 32 11.97 7.15 -2.19
C GLU A 32 10.77 7.75 -1.44
N ILE A 33 10.76 7.67 -0.10
CA ILE A 33 9.76 8.34 0.74
C ILE A 33 9.83 9.86 0.56
N SER A 34 11.02 10.45 0.53
CA SER A 34 11.20 11.89 0.32
C SER A 34 10.65 12.33 -1.03
N LYS A 35 10.94 11.57 -2.09
CA LYS A 35 10.41 11.81 -3.43
C LYS A 35 8.88 11.75 -3.44
N CYS A 36 8.28 10.72 -2.84
CA CYS A 36 6.83 10.62 -2.72
C CYS A 36 6.21 11.81 -1.96
N ASN A 37 6.86 12.26 -0.89
CA ASN A 37 6.40 13.42 -0.12
C ASN A 37 6.50 14.73 -0.93
N GLU A 38 7.57 14.92 -1.70
CA GLU A 38 7.75 16.08 -2.59
C GLU A 38 6.68 16.13 -3.68
N GLU A 39 6.38 15.00 -4.30
CA GLU A 39 5.38 14.89 -5.37
C GLU A 39 3.94 15.07 -4.87
N SER A 40 3.63 14.51 -3.70
CA SER A 40 2.25 14.42 -3.19
C SER A 40 1.88 15.49 -2.16
N GLY A 41 2.86 16.12 -1.52
CA GLY A 41 2.65 16.95 -0.33
C GLY A 41 2.26 16.17 0.92
N LEU A 42 2.43 14.83 0.91
CA LEU A 42 2.24 13.97 2.08
C LEU A 42 3.39 14.13 3.09
N ASN A 43 3.21 13.55 4.27
CA ASN A 43 4.20 13.53 5.35
C ASN A 43 4.47 12.07 5.77
N ILE A 44 4.84 11.23 4.80
CA ILE A 44 5.15 9.81 5.03
C ILE A 44 6.50 9.72 5.76
N GLN A 45 6.57 8.88 6.80
CA GLN A 45 7.76 8.78 7.65
C GLN A 45 8.15 7.33 7.91
N LEU A 46 9.44 7.02 7.78
CA LEU A 46 10.02 5.75 8.18
C LEU A 46 10.34 5.78 9.68
N VAL A 47 9.77 4.84 10.43
CA VAL A 47 10.03 4.65 11.86
C VAL A 47 10.78 3.34 12.05
N LEU A 48 11.94 3.42 12.70
CA LEU A 48 12.85 2.30 12.91
C LEU A 48 12.99 1.97 14.39
N ASN A 49 13.21 0.68 14.68
CA ASN A 49 13.48 0.15 16.03
C ASN A 49 12.40 0.57 17.05
N GLU A 50 11.14 0.49 16.65
CA GLU A 50 10.00 0.86 17.49
C GLU A 50 8.98 -0.31 17.55
N PRO A 51 9.22 -1.35 18.39
CA PRO A 51 8.32 -2.49 18.48
C PRO A 51 7.02 -2.20 19.24
N LYS A 52 6.98 -1.17 20.11
CA LYS A 52 5.84 -0.91 21.00
C LYS A 52 4.53 -0.61 20.27
N ALA A 53 4.60 -0.07 19.06
CA ALA A 53 3.40 0.13 18.22
C ALA A 53 2.73 -1.20 17.85
N PHE A 54 3.49 -2.30 17.84
CA PHE A 54 3.01 -3.64 17.51
C PHE A 54 3.01 -4.61 18.70
N ASP A 55 3.33 -4.13 19.90
CA ASP A 55 3.26 -4.88 21.17
C ASP A 55 1.99 -4.50 21.95
N SER A 56 0.87 -4.44 21.28
CA SER A 56 -0.43 -4.13 21.87
C SER A 56 -1.42 -5.29 21.68
N PHE A 57 -2.42 -5.36 22.55
CA PHE A 57 -3.49 -6.34 22.40
C PHE A 57 -4.10 -6.34 20.99
N MET A 58 -4.30 -5.16 20.40
CA MET A 58 -4.82 -5.03 19.04
C MET A 58 -3.84 -5.56 17.99
N ALA A 59 -2.54 -5.39 18.18
CA ALA A 59 -1.53 -5.94 17.26
C ALA A 59 -1.50 -7.47 17.33
N HIS A 60 -1.59 -8.04 18.52
CA HIS A 60 -1.69 -9.49 18.69
C HIS A 60 -2.99 -10.05 18.08
N TYR A 61 -4.11 -9.35 18.21
CA TYR A 61 -5.35 -9.70 17.50
C TYR A 61 -5.14 -9.69 15.97
N GLY A 62 -4.35 -8.75 15.44
CA GLY A 62 -3.92 -8.70 14.04
C GLY A 62 -2.90 -9.78 13.65
N LYS A 63 -2.47 -10.64 14.59
CA LYS A 63 -1.47 -11.72 14.43
C LYS A 63 -0.09 -11.19 14.01
N PHE A 64 0.27 -9.96 14.45
CA PHE A 64 1.60 -9.40 14.21
C PHE A 64 2.59 -9.93 15.24
N SER A 65 3.80 -10.25 14.79
CA SER A 65 4.94 -10.64 15.62
C SER A 65 6.26 -10.16 15.03
N GLY A 66 7.20 -9.73 15.88
CA GLY A 66 8.54 -9.30 15.47
C GLY A 66 8.59 -8.01 14.65
N VAL A 67 7.53 -7.20 14.65
CA VAL A 67 7.52 -5.92 13.92
C VAL A 67 8.31 -4.89 14.72
N GLU A 68 9.45 -4.45 14.19
CA GLU A 68 10.27 -3.40 14.78
C GLU A 68 10.29 -2.11 13.96
N ASN A 69 9.91 -2.19 12.70
CA ASN A 69 9.95 -1.05 11.79
C ASN A 69 8.62 -0.91 11.06
N TYR A 70 8.25 0.31 10.75
CA TYR A 70 7.07 0.59 9.96
C TYR A 70 7.17 1.93 9.22
N ILE A 71 6.37 2.09 8.19
CA ILE A 71 6.20 3.36 7.49
C ILE A 71 4.88 3.97 7.91
N ALA A 72 4.92 5.15 8.51
CA ALA A 72 3.75 5.89 8.95
C ALA A 72 3.19 6.71 7.77
N LEU A 73 1.96 6.44 7.39
CA LEU A 73 1.28 7.07 6.27
C LEU A 73 0.45 8.25 6.78
N ILE A 74 1.00 9.43 6.63
CA ILE A 74 0.53 10.69 7.22
C ILE A 74 0.39 11.73 6.12
N GLY A 75 -0.59 12.61 6.27
CA GLY A 75 -0.73 13.81 5.44
C GLY A 75 -1.74 14.79 6.02
N LYS A 76 -1.85 15.97 5.40
CA LYS A 76 -2.83 16.99 5.80
C LYS A 76 -4.25 16.49 5.53
N LYS A 77 -5.16 16.77 6.47
CA LYS A 77 -6.57 16.42 6.34
C LYS A 77 -7.18 17.05 5.09
N SER A 78 -7.63 16.23 4.16
CA SER A 78 -8.30 16.63 2.92
C SER A 78 -9.24 15.52 2.43
N PRO A 79 -10.19 15.81 1.54
CA PRO A 79 -11.03 14.77 0.92
C PRO A 79 -10.25 13.74 0.10
N GLN A 80 -9.05 14.10 -0.40
CA GLN A 80 -8.18 13.29 -1.25
C GLN A 80 -7.15 12.49 -0.46
N LEU A 81 -6.92 12.82 0.82
CA LEU A 81 -5.85 12.25 1.63
C LEU A 81 -5.83 10.72 1.60
N ASP A 82 -6.96 10.09 1.86
CA ASP A 82 -7.01 8.63 2.00
C ASP A 82 -6.64 7.93 0.68
N GLU A 83 -7.02 8.50 -0.48
CA GLU A 83 -6.67 7.98 -1.81
C GLU A 83 -5.20 8.22 -2.12
N GLN A 84 -4.67 9.40 -1.85
CA GLN A 84 -3.24 9.70 -2.01
C GLN A 84 -2.37 8.78 -1.15
N ILE A 85 -2.77 8.55 0.09
CA ILE A 85 -2.10 7.58 0.99
C ILE A 85 -2.10 6.17 0.38
N GLY A 86 -3.21 5.74 -0.21
CA GLY A 86 -3.27 4.46 -0.91
C GLY A 86 -2.28 4.37 -2.06
N TYR A 87 -2.25 5.39 -2.91
CA TYR A 87 -1.41 5.43 -4.10
C TYR A 87 0.10 5.46 -3.76
N TYR A 88 0.54 6.45 -3.00
CA TYR A 88 1.95 6.61 -2.65
C TYR A 88 2.42 5.58 -1.60
N GLY A 89 1.53 5.15 -0.71
CA GLY A 89 1.84 4.06 0.23
C GLY A 89 2.10 2.74 -0.47
N GLU A 90 1.34 2.41 -1.51
CA GLU A 90 1.57 1.18 -2.28
C GLU A 90 2.83 1.28 -3.15
N HIS A 91 3.10 2.44 -3.75
CA HIS A 91 4.37 2.68 -4.41
C HIS A 91 5.55 2.33 -3.49
N ILE A 92 5.54 2.86 -2.25
CA ILE A 92 6.60 2.60 -1.27
C ILE A 92 6.62 1.12 -0.83
N ALA A 93 5.46 0.48 -0.67
CA ALA A 93 5.37 -0.94 -0.31
C ALA A 93 5.99 -1.85 -1.39
N LEU A 94 5.74 -1.55 -2.66
CA LEU A 94 6.31 -2.27 -3.80
C LEU A 94 7.81 -1.95 -3.97
N TYR A 95 8.21 -0.71 -3.74
CA TYR A 95 9.64 -0.36 -3.71
C TYR A 95 10.38 -1.11 -2.60
N ALA A 96 9.81 -1.19 -1.40
CA ALA A 96 10.37 -2.01 -0.30
C ALA A 96 10.52 -3.48 -0.70
N GLN A 97 9.55 -4.04 -1.43
CA GLN A 97 9.63 -5.41 -1.98
C GLN A 97 10.82 -5.55 -2.95
N THR A 98 11.11 -4.54 -3.78
CA THR A 98 12.29 -4.58 -4.67
C THR A 98 13.62 -4.61 -3.91
N LEU A 99 13.65 -4.08 -2.70
CA LEU A 99 14.79 -4.12 -1.78
C LEU A 99 14.84 -5.40 -0.93
N GLY A 100 13.95 -6.38 -1.18
CA GLY A 100 13.87 -7.65 -0.47
C GLY A 100 13.19 -7.57 0.91
N LEU A 101 12.43 -6.51 1.18
CA LEU A 101 11.66 -6.35 2.40
C LEU A 101 10.20 -6.78 2.19
N ASN A 102 9.59 -7.26 3.24
CA ASN A 102 8.17 -7.59 3.27
C ASN A 102 7.38 -6.49 3.99
N THR A 103 6.13 -6.32 3.59
CA THR A 103 5.23 -5.31 4.14
C THR A 103 3.85 -5.87 4.47
N CYS A 104 3.12 -5.15 5.34
CA CYS A 104 1.69 -5.36 5.53
C CYS A 104 1.01 -4.03 5.84
N TRP A 105 -0.09 -3.73 5.15
CA TRP A 105 -0.98 -2.61 5.46
C TRP A 105 -1.71 -2.84 6.78
N VAL A 106 -1.65 -1.84 7.69
CA VAL A 106 -2.25 -1.93 9.03
C VAL A 106 -2.96 -0.63 9.37
N ALA A 107 -4.28 -0.69 9.51
CA ALA A 107 -5.09 0.49 9.80
C ALA A 107 -5.63 0.53 11.24
N MET A 108 -5.94 -0.62 11.84
CA MET A 108 -6.60 -0.71 13.14
C MET A 108 -5.82 -1.53 14.17
N THR A 109 -5.04 -2.51 13.73
CA THR A 109 -4.38 -3.49 14.62
C THR A 109 -2.95 -3.11 14.97
N PHE A 110 -2.75 -1.87 15.45
CA PHE A 110 -1.49 -1.34 15.97
C PHE A 110 -1.74 -0.26 17.03
N GLY A 111 -0.75 0.05 17.83
CA GLY A 111 -0.78 1.10 18.85
C GLY A 111 -0.69 2.51 18.24
N LYS A 112 -1.79 3.03 17.71
CA LYS A 112 -1.82 4.31 16.97
C LYS A 112 -1.28 5.50 17.77
N GLY A 113 -1.53 5.53 19.09
CA GLY A 113 -0.99 6.57 19.98
C GLY A 113 0.53 6.51 20.06
N VAL A 114 1.08 5.29 20.20
CA VAL A 114 2.53 5.06 20.24
C VAL A 114 3.17 5.50 18.92
N ALA A 115 2.61 5.06 17.80
CA ALA A 115 3.13 5.41 16.47
C ALA A 115 3.12 6.93 16.24
N LYS A 116 2.04 7.63 16.62
CA LYS A 116 1.97 9.09 16.50
C LYS A 116 3.06 9.81 17.29
N ASN A 117 3.38 9.33 18.50
CA ASN A 117 4.43 9.93 19.33
C ASN A 117 5.84 9.78 18.75
N LYS A 118 6.03 8.92 17.76
CA LYS A 118 7.29 8.70 17.05
C LYS A 118 7.39 9.48 15.75
N CYS A 119 6.32 10.13 15.34
CA CYS A 119 6.25 10.87 14.09
C CYS A 119 6.15 12.38 14.32
N GLN A 120 6.72 13.13 13.39
CA GLN A 120 6.54 14.59 13.33
C GLN A 120 5.19 14.88 12.69
N MET A 121 4.26 15.40 13.48
CA MET A 121 2.90 15.71 13.04
C MET A 121 2.44 17.06 13.58
N THR A 122 1.69 17.78 12.78
CA THR A 122 0.95 18.99 13.19
C THR A 122 -0.50 18.66 13.55
N LYS A 123 -1.26 19.63 14.02
CA LYS A 123 -2.71 19.50 14.29
C LYS A 123 -3.54 19.29 13.01
N GLU A 124 -3.00 19.69 11.87
CA GLU A 124 -3.62 19.55 10.55
C GLU A 124 -3.41 18.14 9.97
N ASP A 125 -2.43 17.40 10.47
CA ASP A 125 -2.09 16.09 9.97
C ASP A 125 -3.03 14.99 10.52
N LYS A 126 -3.19 13.95 9.70
CA LYS A 126 -3.87 12.69 10.06
C LYS A 126 -2.95 11.53 9.68
N MET A 127 -2.61 10.69 10.66
CA MET A 127 -2.08 9.36 10.37
C MET A 127 -3.26 8.47 9.96
N VAL A 128 -3.28 8.05 8.70
CA VAL A 128 -4.34 7.20 8.15
C VAL A 128 -4.11 5.75 8.59
N CYS A 129 -2.95 5.20 8.28
CA CYS A 129 -2.54 3.83 8.57
C CYS A 129 -1.01 3.74 8.61
N VAL A 130 -0.48 2.53 8.75
CA VAL A 130 0.95 2.24 8.67
C VAL A 130 1.19 1.03 7.77
N LEU A 131 2.41 0.89 7.25
CA LEU A 131 2.93 -0.33 6.65
C LEU A 131 3.93 -0.96 7.64
N ALA A 132 3.60 -2.13 8.20
CA ALA A 132 4.60 -2.94 8.90
C ALA A 132 5.71 -3.32 7.91
N LEU A 133 6.98 -3.31 8.34
CA LEU A 133 8.13 -3.41 7.46
C LEU A 133 9.25 -4.23 8.08
N GLY A 134 9.86 -5.12 7.30
CA GLY A 134 11.02 -5.90 7.73
C GLY A 134 11.27 -7.12 6.87
N TYR A 135 12.13 -8.01 7.33
CA TYR A 135 12.34 -9.32 6.72
C TYR A 135 11.33 -10.32 7.30
N GLY A 136 10.44 -10.83 6.47
CA GLY A 136 9.42 -11.78 6.90
C GLY A 136 10.00 -13.16 7.24
N THR A 137 9.40 -13.84 8.21
CA THR A 137 9.68 -15.27 8.47
C THR A 137 9.15 -16.16 7.35
N THR A 138 8.21 -15.64 6.56
CA THR A 138 7.65 -16.21 5.31
C THR A 138 7.51 -15.10 4.28
N GLN A 139 7.27 -15.47 3.02
CA GLN A 139 6.97 -14.50 1.96
C GLN A 139 5.47 -14.16 1.86
N GLY A 140 4.66 -14.65 2.80
CA GLY A 140 3.21 -14.54 2.72
C GLY A 140 2.59 -15.49 1.70
N VAL A 141 1.30 -15.29 1.43
CA VAL A 141 0.56 -16.09 0.44
C VAL A 141 -0.30 -15.18 -0.41
N GLN A 142 -0.46 -15.54 -1.67
CA GLN A 142 -1.35 -14.83 -2.57
C GLN A 142 -2.79 -14.92 -2.09
N HIS A 143 -3.49 -13.81 -2.08
CA HIS A 143 -4.91 -13.77 -1.77
C HIS A 143 -5.76 -14.28 -2.95
N LYS A 144 -7.00 -14.66 -2.67
CA LYS A 144 -7.97 -15.00 -3.73
C LYS A 144 -8.42 -13.75 -4.47
N ASN A 145 -8.39 -13.80 -5.79
CA ASN A 145 -8.86 -12.71 -6.64
C ASN A 145 -10.31 -12.94 -7.05
N LYS A 146 -11.04 -11.85 -7.25
CA LYS A 146 -12.31 -11.86 -7.98
C LYS A 146 -12.07 -12.16 -9.47
N ALA A 147 -13.12 -12.53 -10.18
CA ALA A 147 -13.04 -12.62 -11.62
C ALA A 147 -12.88 -11.19 -12.22
N MET A 148 -12.17 -11.09 -13.35
CA MET A 148 -11.93 -9.81 -14.04
C MET A 148 -13.25 -9.09 -14.30
N ASN A 149 -14.28 -9.79 -14.76
CA ASN A 149 -15.60 -9.22 -15.07
C ASN A 149 -16.36 -8.68 -13.84
N ASP A 150 -15.93 -9.03 -12.62
CA ASP A 150 -16.54 -8.50 -11.39
C ASP A 150 -15.98 -7.12 -11.02
N VAL A 151 -14.83 -6.74 -11.60
CA VAL A 151 -14.08 -5.55 -11.21
C VAL A 151 -13.84 -4.58 -12.38
N CYS A 152 -14.28 -4.93 -13.59
CA CYS A 152 -14.20 -4.01 -14.73
C CYS A 152 -15.35 -4.17 -15.72
N THR A 153 -15.59 -3.10 -16.47
CA THR A 153 -16.49 -3.04 -17.62
C THR A 153 -15.80 -2.34 -18.78
N ALA A 154 -16.14 -2.71 -20.02
CA ALA A 154 -15.63 -2.01 -21.21
C ALA A 154 -16.76 -1.87 -22.22
N LYS A 155 -16.81 -0.72 -22.92
CA LYS A 155 -17.63 -0.56 -24.12
C LYS A 155 -16.81 -1.05 -25.32
N GLY A 156 -17.13 -2.26 -25.80
CA GLY A 156 -16.41 -2.92 -26.88
C GLY A 156 -15.31 -3.88 -26.41
N GLU A 157 -14.34 -4.15 -27.27
CA GLU A 157 -13.25 -5.08 -26.96
C GLU A 157 -12.26 -4.47 -25.97
N MET A 158 -11.85 -5.25 -24.97
CA MET A 158 -10.83 -4.83 -24.02
C MET A 158 -9.43 -4.97 -24.63
N PRO A 159 -8.66 -3.88 -24.79
CA PRO A 159 -7.30 -3.94 -25.32
C PRO A 159 -6.35 -4.62 -24.29
N GLY A 160 -5.24 -5.15 -24.80
CA GLY A 160 -4.28 -5.90 -23.98
C GLY A 160 -3.73 -5.11 -22.80
N TRP A 161 -3.41 -3.81 -23.00
CA TRP A 161 -2.92 -2.94 -21.92
C TRP A 161 -3.93 -2.78 -20.79
N PHE A 162 -5.24 -2.65 -21.10
CA PHE A 162 -6.28 -2.56 -20.07
C PHE A 162 -6.43 -3.87 -19.29
N LYS A 163 -6.41 -5.02 -19.99
CA LYS A 163 -6.41 -6.34 -19.35
C LYS A 163 -5.22 -6.49 -18.37
N SER A 164 -4.01 -6.12 -18.82
CA SER A 164 -2.81 -6.15 -17.97
C SER A 164 -2.93 -5.24 -16.75
N GLY A 165 -3.52 -4.06 -16.90
CA GLY A 165 -3.82 -3.15 -15.80
C GLY A 165 -4.81 -3.76 -14.78
N ILE A 166 -5.90 -4.40 -15.24
CA ILE A 166 -6.87 -5.07 -14.37
C ILE A 166 -6.25 -6.28 -13.66
N GLU A 167 -5.43 -7.08 -14.36
CA GLU A 167 -4.70 -8.21 -13.74
C GLU A 167 -3.80 -7.72 -12.61
N ALA A 168 -3.07 -6.63 -12.81
CA ALA A 168 -2.27 -6.03 -11.75
C ALA A 168 -3.13 -5.46 -10.61
N ALA A 169 -4.23 -4.78 -10.90
CA ALA A 169 -5.15 -4.24 -9.90
C ALA A 169 -5.79 -5.34 -9.05
N LEU A 170 -6.03 -6.53 -9.60
CA LEU A 170 -6.52 -7.70 -8.86
C LEU A 170 -5.50 -8.25 -7.86
N LEU A 171 -4.20 -7.95 -8.02
CA LEU A 171 -3.14 -8.31 -7.08
C LEU A 171 -2.96 -7.26 -5.97
N ALA A 172 -3.65 -6.13 -6.04
CA ALA A 172 -3.59 -5.05 -5.06
C ALA A 172 -4.08 -5.51 -3.68
N PRO A 173 -3.37 -5.20 -2.58
CA PRO A 173 -3.86 -5.46 -1.24
C PRO A 173 -5.01 -4.50 -0.92
N THR A 174 -6.20 -5.05 -0.68
CA THR A 174 -7.34 -4.26 -0.22
C THR A 174 -7.73 -4.63 1.21
N ALA A 175 -8.39 -3.72 1.91
CA ALA A 175 -8.85 -3.95 3.27
C ALA A 175 -9.68 -5.25 3.34
N THR A 176 -9.27 -6.20 4.19
CA THR A 176 -9.88 -7.54 4.32
C THR A 176 -10.04 -8.32 3.01
N ASN A 177 -9.23 -8.02 2.01
CA ASN A 177 -9.31 -8.56 0.64
C ASN A 177 -10.69 -8.34 0.00
N GLN A 178 -11.31 -7.19 0.27
CA GLN A 178 -12.69 -6.92 -0.18
C GLN A 178 -12.81 -6.67 -1.69
N GLN A 179 -11.74 -6.19 -2.35
CA GLN A 179 -11.68 -5.91 -3.79
C GLN A 179 -12.94 -5.17 -4.29
N LYS A 180 -13.32 -4.10 -3.57
CA LYS A 180 -14.52 -3.29 -3.84
C LYS A 180 -14.19 -2.08 -4.70
N PHE A 181 -13.76 -2.33 -5.91
CA PHE A 181 -13.50 -1.34 -6.95
C PHE A 181 -14.13 -1.77 -8.29
N LEU A 182 -14.38 -0.81 -9.16
CA LEU A 182 -14.86 -1.06 -10.50
C LEU A 182 -14.16 -0.11 -11.48
N PHE A 183 -13.41 -0.68 -12.40
CA PHE A 183 -12.84 0.02 -13.55
C PHE A 183 -13.87 0.09 -14.69
N SER A 184 -13.85 1.16 -15.45
CA SER A 184 -14.65 1.29 -16.66
C SER A 184 -13.79 1.85 -17.78
N LEU A 185 -13.84 1.20 -18.94
CA LEU A 185 -13.19 1.63 -20.16
C LEU A 185 -14.26 2.12 -21.14
N ASP A 186 -14.13 3.38 -21.57
CA ASP A 186 -14.94 3.98 -22.62
C ASP A 186 -14.00 4.52 -23.69
N GLU A 187 -13.93 3.86 -24.84
CA GLU A 187 -12.91 4.07 -25.86
C GLU A 187 -11.50 3.89 -25.26
N ASN A 188 -10.75 4.99 -25.09
CA ASN A 188 -9.42 5.00 -24.46
C ASN A 188 -9.41 5.68 -23.08
N LYS A 189 -10.58 6.03 -22.53
CA LYS A 189 -10.70 6.66 -21.24
C LYS A 189 -10.98 5.61 -20.16
N VAL A 190 -10.08 5.52 -19.19
CA VAL A 190 -10.25 4.67 -18.02
C VAL A 190 -10.77 5.52 -16.87
N SER A 191 -11.76 5.01 -16.19
CA SER A 191 -12.19 5.51 -14.89
C SER A 191 -12.23 4.38 -13.87
N VAL A 192 -12.02 4.71 -12.60
CA VAL A 192 -12.17 3.74 -11.52
C VAL A 192 -12.92 4.39 -10.37
N ARG A 193 -13.78 3.62 -9.73
CA ARG A 193 -14.52 4.04 -8.54
C ARG A 193 -14.53 2.97 -7.48
N SER A 194 -14.63 3.39 -6.23
CA SER A 194 -14.94 2.47 -5.12
C SER A 194 -16.41 2.04 -5.20
N THR A 195 -16.66 0.79 -4.85
CA THR A 195 -18.02 0.24 -4.68
C THR A 195 -18.40 0.13 -3.19
N GLY A 196 -17.64 0.79 -2.29
CA GLY A 196 -17.90 0.88 -0.86
C GLY A 196 -16.93 0.06 -0.01
N GLY A 197 -17.21 -0.05 1.28
CA GLY A 197 -16.41 -0.82 2.24
C GLY A 197 -15.47 0.02 3.11
N PHE A 198 -14.79 -0.66 4.04
CA PHE A 198 -13.82 -0.03 4.95
C PHE A 198 -12.59 0.44 4.18
N TYR A 199 -12.05 1.61 4.52
CA TYR A 199 -10.85 2.16 3.88
C TYR A 199 -10.91 2.18 2.35
N SER A 200 -12.11 2.22 1.79
CA SER A 200 -12.34 2.07 0.35
C SER A 200 -11.65 3.15 -0.50
N LYS A 201 -11.38 4.34 0.06
CA LYS A 201 -10.59 5.38 -0.61
C LYS A 201 -9.10 5.04 -0.63
N VAL A 202 -8.57 4.45 0.46
CA VAL A 202 -7.19 3.95 0.49
C VAL A 202 -7.04 2.82 -0.53
N ASP A 203 -7.96 1.85 -0.51
CA ASP A 203 -7.98 0.76 -1.50
C ASP A 203 -8.01 1.30 -2.94
N LEU A 204 -8.78 2.39 -3.17
CA LEU A 204 -8.86 3.03 -4.49
C LEU A 204 -7.49 3.56 -4.96
N GLY A 205 -6.73 4.19 -4.08
CA GLY A 205 -5.37 4.64 -4.39
C GLY A 205 -4.44 3.47 -4.70
N ILE A 206 -4.51 2.40 -3.89
CA ILE A 206 -3.70 1.19 -4.09
C ILE A 206 -3.97 0.57 -5.47
N VAL A 207 -5.24 0.35 -5.82
CA VAL A 207 -5.59 -0.29 -7.09
C VAL A 207 -5.29 0.59 -8.30
N LYS A 208 -5.35 1.92 -8.17
CA LYS A 208 -4.90 2.86 -9.21
C LYS A 208 -3.43 2.66 -9.52
N TYR A 209 -2.57 2.66 -8.49
CA TYR A 209 -1.14 2.46 -8.67
C TYR A 209 -0.83 1.12 -9.36
N HIS A 210 -1.46 0.03 -8.92
CA HIS A 210 -1.31 -1.27 -9.53
C HIS A 210 -1.74 -1.29 -11.01
N PHE A 211 -2.88 -0.68 -11.31
CA PHE A 211 -3.39 -0.60 -12.69
C PHE A 211 -2.43 0.14 -13.59
N GLU A 212 -1.95 1.32 -13.20
CA GLU A 212 -1.00 2.12 -13.97
C GLU A 212 0.29 1.36 -14.25
N ALA A 213 0.86 0.72 -13.21
CA ALA A 213 2.07 -0.08 -13.36
C ALA A 213 1.86 -1.29 -14.29
N GLY A 214 0.69 -1.95 -14.23
CA GLY A 214 0.36 -3.08 -15.08
C GLY A 214 0.03 -2.70 -16.52
N ALA A 215 -0.67 -1.59 -16.70
CA ALA A 215 -1.03 -1.04 -18.01
C ALA A 215 0.15 -0.31 -18.70
N LYS A 216 1.25 -0.05 -17.97
CA LYS A 216 2.38 0.79 -18.41
C LYS A 216 1.91 2.19 -18.85
N MET A 217 0.95 2.74 -18.14
CA MET A 217 0.44 4.09 -18.35
C MET A 217 1.08 5.02 -17.31
N GLU A 218 1.45 6.22 -17.74
CA GLU A 218 1.82 7.31 -16.86
C GLU A 218 0.59 8.21 -16.68
N ASN A 219 0.14 8.35 -15.44
CA ASN A 219 -0.96 9.22 -14.99
C ASN A 219 -2.40 8.81 -15.34
N PHE A 220 -3.16 8.46 -14.32
CA PHE A 220 -4.62 8.46 -14.31
C PHE A 220 -5.13 9.92 -14.25
N HIS A 221 -5.80 10.36 -15.29
CA HIS A 221 -6.53 11.63 -15.28
C HIS A 221 -8.01 11.42 -14.98
#